data_110dd22892194024b064ef18def26513
#
_entry.id   110dd22892194024b064ef18def26513
#
_cell.length_a   1.000
_cell.length_b   1.000
_cell.length_c   1.000
_cell.angle_alpha   90.00
_cell.angle_beta   90.00
_cell.angle_gamma   90.00
#
_symmetry.space_group_name_H-M   'P 1'
#
loop_
_entity.id
_entity.type
_entity.pdbx_description
1 polymer ?
#
loop_
_entity_poly.entity_id
_entity_poly.type
_entity_poly.pdbx_seq_one_letter_code
_entity_poly.pdbx_strand_id
1 'polypeptide(L)'
;MNTVRPVLVVIALVLILGPSVGFAQQAPQQPPPPMSFFVTSVAKGDGANYGGLAGADAHCQMLAQAAGRGNVKWVAYLSTQGPGAVNARDRIGQGPWYNARGAMIAASLAELHGDTLDLARLGNRINKNNSLTEKGGTVKGVGDMPNEHDMLTGSMPDGRAYTDNMDHTCSNYTSNVDGKGNVQVGHHDKIGNTNGSWNSAHASRGCSQASLPPSGGAGYLYCFAPGN
;
A
#
# COMPACT_ATOMS: atom_id res chain seq x y z
N MET A 1 54.66 -67.78 -57.60
CA MET A 1 54.24 -66.40 -57.91
C MET A 1 53.03 -66.09 -57.05
N ASN A 2 53.28 -65.46 -55.91
CA ASN A 2 52.21 -65.17 -54.98
C ASN A 2 51.83 -63.66 -55.14
N THR A 3 50.63 -63.41 -55.61
CA THR A 3 50.07 -62.09 -55.77
C THR A 3 49.37 -61.62 -54.44
N VAL A 4 49.95 -60.67 -53.76
CA VAL A 4 49.35 -60.01 -52.57
C VAL A 4 48.38 -58.93 -53.06
N ARG A 5 47.12 -59.05 -52.71
CA ARG A 5 46.11 -58.00 -52.94
C ARG A 5 46.07 -57.04 -51.79
N PRO A 6 46.07 -55.72 -52.00
CA PRO A 6 45.93 -54.74 -50.92
C PRO A 6 44.44 -54.65 -50.49
N VAL A 7 44.24 -54.70 -49.17
CA VAL A 7 42.95 -54.42 -48.51
C VAL A 7 42.83 -52.91 -48.27
N LEU A 8 41.89 -52.26 -48.92
CA LEU A 8 41.55 -50.87 -48.66
C LEU A 8 40.67 -50.78 -47.40
N VAL A 9 41.20 -50.19 -46.32
CA VAL A 9 40.43 -49.88 -45.13
C VAL A 9 39.80 -48.53 -45.35
N VAL A 10 38.48 -48.47 -45.49
CA VAL A 10 37.69 -47.22 -45.52
C VAL A 10 37.35 -46.83 -44.08
N ILE A 11 38.01 -45.80 -43.59
CA ILE A 11 37.67 -45.23 -42.29
C ILE A 11 36.48 -44.27 -42.47
N ALA A 12 35.29 -44.68 -42.02
CA ALA A 12 34.11 -43.85 -42.01
C ALA A 12 34.22 -42.89 -40.81
N LEU A 13 34.39 -41.59 -41.09
CA LEU A 13 34.39 -40.52 -40.09
C LEU A 13 32.93 -40.22 -39.69
N VAL A 14 32.48 -40.69 -38.55
CA VAL A 14 31.15 -40.35 -37.99
C VAL A 14 31.24 -38.97 -37.33
N LEU A 15 30.72 -37.95 -37.99
CA LEU A 15 30.50 -36.62 -37.40
C LEU A 15 29.32 -36.68 -36.41
N ILE A 16 29.62 -36.68 -35.13
CA ILE A 16 28.63 -36.54 -34.07
C ILE A 16 28.25 -35.07 -33.96
N LEU A 17 27.12 -34.66 -34.54
CA LEU A 17 26.48 -33.37 -34.30
C LEU A 17 25.79 -33.45 -32.92
N GLY A 18 26.48 -32.94 -31.89
CA GLY A 18 25.91 -32.75 -30.57
C GLY A 18 24.83 -31.65 -30.58
N PRO A 19 23.72 -31.80 -29.82
CA PRO A 19 22.73 -30.74 -29.74
C PRO A 19 23.34 -29.47 -29.11
N SER A 20 23.30 -28.37 -29.85
CA SER A 20 23.68 -27.05 -29.35
C SER A 20 22.62 -26.61 -28.30
N VAL A 21 22.96 -26.68 -27.02
CA VAL A 21 22.13 -26.12 -25.96
C VAL A 21 22.26 -24.58 -26.06
N GLY A 22 21.30 -23.97 -26.76
CA GLY A 22 21.20 -22.52 -26.81
C GLY A 22 20.83 -22.00 -25.41
N PHE A 23 21.74 -21.32 -24.73
CA PHE A 23 21.40 -20.55 -23.56
C PHE A 23 20.49 -19.42 -24.00
N ALA A 24 19.19 -19.52 -23.63
CA ALA A 24 18.26 -18.44 -23.80
C ALA A 24 18.74 -17.27 -22.92
N GLN A 25 19.23 -16.21 -23.54
CA GLN A 25 19.65 -14.98 -22.88
C GLN A 25 18.40 -14.35 -22.26
N GLN A 26 18.28 -14.39 -20.92
CA GLN A 26 17.18 -13.70 -20.22
C GLN A 26 17.24 -12.20 -20.57
N ALA A 27 16.13 -11.68 -21.10
CA ALA A 27 15.99 -10.25 -21.35
C ALA A 27 16.26 -9.48 -20.04
N PRO A 28 16.89 -8.29 -20.09
CA PRO A 28 17.11 -7.47 -18.91
C PRO A 28 15.78 -7.24 -18.19
N GLN A 29 15.68 -7.65 -16.93
CA GLN A 29 14.50 -7.37 -16.12
C GLN A 29 14.44 -5.87 -15.90
N GLN A 30 13.31 -5.24 -16.28
CA GLN A 30 13.07 -3.84 -15.96
C GLN A 30 13.09 -3.65 -14.43
N PRO A 31 13.70 -2.56 -13.94
CA PRO A 31 13.67 -2.25 -12.52
C PRO A 31 12.21 -2.15 -12.04
N PRO A 32 11.91 -2.58 -10.80
CA PRO A 32 10.55 -2.50 -10.27
C PRO A 32 10.07 -1.05 -10.26
N PRO A 33 8.76 -0.82 -10.46
CA PRO A 33 8.19 0.52 -10.38
C PRO A 33 8.53 1.18 -9.04
N PRO A 34 8.79 2.50 -9.02
CA PRO A 34 9.13 3.20 -7.80
C PRO A 34 7.94 3.21 -6.83
N MET A 35 8.23 3.13 -5.53
CA MET A 35 7.23 3.22 -4.47
C MET A 35 6.40 4.50 -4.58
N SER A 36 5.08 4.37 -4.52
CA SER A 36 4.09 5.45 -4.52
C SER A 36 2.95 5.25 -3.53
N PHE A 37 3.04 4.18 -2.72
CA PHE A 37 2.14 3.87 -1.61
C PHE A 37 2.93 3.22 -0.48
N PHE A 38 2.62 3.60 0.77
CA PHE A 38 3.06 2.89 1.96
C PHE A 38 2.12 3.13 3.14
N VAL A 39 2.24 2.29 4.17
CA VAL A 39 1.67 2.50 5.51
C VAL A 39 2.77 3.04 6.41
N THR A 40 2.52 4.03 7.25
CA THR A 40 3.55 4.59 8.13
C THR A 40 4.09 3.54 9.08
N SER A 41 5.42 3.45 9.23
CA SER A 41 6.07 2.52 10.17
C SER A 41 5.99 2.98 11.62
N VAL A 42 5.72 4.27 11.83
CA VAL A 42 5.53 4.89 13.13
C VAL A 42 4.41 5.93 13.05
N ALA A 43 3.65 6.07 14.14
CA ALA A 43 2.69 7.16 14.30
C ALA A 43 3.38 8.42 14.85
N LYS A 44 2.67 9.55 14.84
CA LYS A 44 3.14 10.78 15.48
C LYS A 44 3.24 10.62 17.01
N GLY A 45 2.43 9.73 17.60
CA GLY A 45 2.41 9.50 19.06
C GLY A 45 1.53 10.48 19.83
N ASP A 46 0.63 11.17 19.14
CA ASP A 46 -0.30 12.16 19.70
C ASP A 46 -1.76 11.86 19.31
N GLY A 47 -2.12 10.57 19.35
CA GLY A 47 -3.44 10.08 18.94
C GLY A 47 -3.74 10.43 17.48
N ALA A 48 -4.94 10.96 17.24
CA ALA A 48 -5.35 11.44 15.92
C ALA A 48 -4.86 12.87 15.62
N ASN A 49 -4.21 13.56 16.55
CA ASN A 49 -3.73 14.92 16.36
C ASN A 49 -2.43 14.96 15.54
N TYR A 50 -2.57 15.13 14.25
CA TYR A 50 -1.44 15.34 13.34
C TYR A 50 -1.12 16.84 13.11
N GLY A 51 -1.96 17.77 13.60
CA GLY A 51 -1.91 19.19 13.24
C GLY A 51 -2.59 19.45 11.89
N GLY A 52 -3.67 18.69 11.61
CA GLY A 52 -4.44 18.78 10.38
C GLY A 52 -3.80 18.02 9.22
N LEU A 53 -4.34 18.22 8.01
CA LEU A 53 -3.82 17.59 6.79
C LEU A 53 -2.35 17.92 6.52
N ALA A 54 -1.96 19.18 6.75
CA ALA A 54 -0.58 19.62 6.50
C ALA A 54 0.43 18.86 7.38
N GLY A 55 0.11 18.64 8.65
CA GLY A 55 0.98 17.88 9.55
C GLY A 55 1.00 16.37 9.23
N ALA A 56 -0.12 15.80 8.79
CA ALA A 56 -0.19 14.42 8.33
C ALA A 56 0.62 14.22 7.04
N ASP A 57 0.53 15.15 6.08
CA ASP A 57 1.33 15.14 4.86
C ASP A 57 2.83 15.26 5.15
N ALA A 58 3.18 16.17 6.06
CA ALA A 58 4.57 16.34 6.50
C ALA A 58 5.13 15.05 7.15
N HIS A 59 4.30 14.31 7.90
CA HIS A 59 4.69 13.03 8.47
C HIS A 59 4.93 11.96 7.38
N CYS A 60 4.04 11.85 6.38
CA CYS A 60 4.25 11.00 5.22
C CYS A 60 5.52 11.37 4.45
N GLN A 61 5.73 12.67 4.21
CA GLN A 61 6.91 13.18 3.50
C GLN A 61 8.21 12.87 4.23
N MET A 62 8.23 13.05 5.56
CA MET A 62 9.40 12.75 6.40
C MET A 62 9.78 11.27 6.33
N LEU A 63 8.81 10.36 6.44
CA LEU A 63 9.06 8.92 6.37
C LEU A 63 9.52 8.49 4.97
N ALA A 64 8.90 9.02 3.92
CA ALA A 64 9.33 8.79 2.55
C ALA A 64 10.75 9.28 2.29
N GLN A 65 11.11 10.45 2.82
CA GLN A 65 12.46 11.00 2.72
C GLN A 65 13.47 10.08 3.42
N ALA A 66 13.18 9.58 4.61
CA ALA A 66 14.02 8.64 5.34
C ALA A 66 14.21 7.30 4.60
N ALA A 67 13.28 6.95 3.71
CA ALA A 67 13.36 5.78 2.83
C ALA A 67 13.93 6.09 1.43
N GLY A 68 14.53 7.27 1.22
CA GLY A 68 15.12 7.66 -0.06
C GLY A 68 14.12 8.06 -1.14
N ARG A 69 12.85 8.31 -0.78
CA ARG A 69 11.76 8.70 -1.69
C ARG A 69 11.22 10.11 -1.41
N GLY A 70 12.06 11.00 -0.86
CA GLY A 70 11.72 12.37 -0.54
C GLY A 70 11.67 13.33 -1.74
N ASN A 71 12.11 12.91 -2.92
CA ASN A 71 12.12 13.71 -4.15
C ASN A 71 10.76 13.85 -4.83
N VAL A 72 9.75 13.15 -4.37
CA VAL A 72 8.35 13.27 -4.80
C VAL A 72 7.47 13.74 -3.64
N LYS A 73 6.34 14.38 -3.96
CA LYS A 73 5.38 14.81 -2.96
C LYS A 73 4.62 13.61 -2.39
N TRP A 74 4.44 13.58 -1.07
CA TRP A 74 3.62 12.58 -0.37
C TRP A 74 2.48 13.24 0.37
N VAL A 75 1.33 12.60 0.38
CA VAL A 75 0.14 13.03 1.10
C VAL A 75 -0.47 11.86 1.88
N ALA A 76 -1.05 12.17 3.03
CA ALA A 76 -1.84 11.22 3.80
C ALA A 76 -3.23 11.02 3.16
N TYR A 77 -3.74 9.79 3.16
CA TYR A 77 -5.11 9.48 2.74
C TYR A 77 -6.08 9.83 3.86
N LEU A 78 -6.50 11.08 3.90
CA LEU A 78 -7.37 11.61 4.94
C LEU A 78 -8.45 12.50 4.32
N SER A 79 -9.72 12.29 4.72
CA SER A 79 -10.81 13.25 4.47
C SER A 79 -10.95 14.22 5.63
N THR A 80 -11.44 15.43 5.36
CA THR A 80 -11.83 16.40 6.38
C THR A 80 -13.33 16.69 6.32
N GLN A 81 -13.87 17.35 7.33
CA GLN A 81 -15.29 17.68 7.42
C GLN A 81 -15.53 19.18 7.62
N GLY A 82 -16.80 19.61 7.46
CA GLY A 82 -17.21 21.00 7.63
C GLY A 82 -16.99 21.86 6.38
N PRO A 83 -17.07 23.20 6.51
CA PRO A 83 -16.83 24.11 5.41
C PRO A 83 -15.45 23.93 4.79
N GLY A 84 -15.40 23.72 3.46
CA GLY A 84 -14.14 23.42 2.77
C GLY A 84 -13.64 21.97 2.96
N ALA A 85 -14.53 21.03 3.27
CA ALA A 85 -14.20 19.62 3.39
C ALA A 85 -13.44 19.09 2.17
N VAL A 86 -12.47 18.23 2.43
CA VAL A 86 -11.61 17.62 1.41
C VAL A 86 -11.85 16.11 1.43
N ASN A 87 -12.02 15.50 0.26
CA ASN A 87 -12.10 14.05 0.14
C ASN A 87 -10.70 13.44 0.05
N ALA A 88 -10.46 12.36 0.76
CA ALA A 88 -9.18 11.65 0.70
C ALA A 88 -8.85 11.19 -0.73
N ARG A 89 -9.85 10.70 -1.46
CA ARG A 89 -9.69 10.23 -2.84
C ARG A 89 -9.19 11.31 -3.81
N ASP A 90 -9.56 12.57 -3.58
CA ASP A 90 -9.20 13.68 -4.49
C ASP A 90 -7.76 14.15 -4.27
N ARG A 91 -7.09 13.69 -3.20
CA ARG A 91 -5.75 14.11 -2.81
C ARG A 91 -4.63 13.23 -3.36
N ILE A 92 -4.93 11.99 -3.67
CA ILE A 92 -3.92 10.96 -3.90
C ILE A 92 -3.53 10.73 -5.37
N GLY A 93 -4.15 11.46 -6.31
CA GLY A 93 -3.91 11.30 -7.75
C GLY A 93 -4.75 10.20 -8.38
N GLN A 94 -4.32 9.69 -9.54
CA GLN A 94 -5.10 8.74 -10.35
C GLN A 94 -4.52 7.31 -10.35
N GLY A 95 -3.30 7.12 -9.82
CA GLY A 95 -2.58 5.84 -9.88
C GLY A 95 -1.78 5.66 -11.20
N PRO A 96 -1.20 4.50 -11.44
CA PRO A 96 -1.15 3.34 -10.54
C PRO A 96 -0.26 3.56 -9.31
N TRP A 97 -0.55 2.85 -8.21
CA TRP A 97 0.28 2.92 -7.00
C TRP A 97 0.96 1.61 -6.71
N TYR A 98 2.20 1.71 -6.24
CA TYR A 98 3.09 0.58 -5.95
C TYR A 98 3.66 0.69 -4.54
N ASN A 99 3.76 -0.44 -3.85
CA ASN A 99 4.40 -0.50 -2.53
C ASN A 99 5.94 -0.46 -2.63
N ALA A 100 6.60 -0.50 -1.48
CA ALA A 100 8.07 -0.43 -1.38
C ALA A 100 8.83 -1.57 -2.09
N ARG A 101 8.13 -2.66 -2.48
CA ARG A 101 8.70 -3.77 -3.25
C ARG A 101 8.29 -3.76 -4.72
N GLY A 102 7.66 -2.68 -5.20
CA GLY A 102 7.18 -2.56 -6.57
C GLY A 102 5.92 -3.37 -6.89
N ALA A 103 5.24 -3.95 -5.89
CA ALA A 103 3.97 -4.61 -6.10
C ALA A 103 2.85 -3.58 -6.23
N MET A 104 2.02 -3.73 -7.27
CA MET A 104 0.88 -2.83 -7.52
C MET A 104 -0.18 -2.97 -6.43
N ILE A 105 -0.65 -1.84 -5.92
CA ILE A 105 -1.74 -1.72 -4.94
C ILE A 105 -3.09 -1.53 -5.64
N ALA A 106 -3.14 -0.64 -6.61
CA ALA A 106 -4.28 -0.42 -7.50
C ALA A 106 -3.80 0.24 -8.78
N ALA A 107 -4.44 -0.07 -9.90
CA ALA A 107 -4.10 0.50 -11.20
C ALA A 107 -4.71 1.91 -11.41
N SER A 108 -5.79 2.21 -10.69
CA SER A 108 -6.49 3.49 -10.82
C SER A 108 -7.25 3.86 -9.54
N LEU A 109 -7.67 5.12 -9.47
CA LEU A 109 -8.53 5.63 -8.39
C LEU A 109 -9.84 4.84 -8.30
N ALA A 110 -10.42 4.50 -9.44
CA ALA A 110 -11.65 3.71 -9.51
C ALA A 110 -11.46 2.26 -8.99
N GLU A 111 -10.34 1.61 -9.32
CA GLU A 111 -10.01 0.27 -8.78
C GLU A 111 -9.76 0.34 -7.27
N LEU A 112 -9.04 1.38 -6.80
CA LEU A 112 -8.74 1.54 -5.38
C LEU A 112 -10.01 1.60 -4.52
N HIS A 113 -11.05 2.28 -4.99
CA HIS A 113 -12.33 2.47 -4.27
C HIS A 113 -13.45 1.52 -4.70
N GLY A 114 -13.26 0.76 -5.77
CA GLY A 114 -14.31 -0.14 -6.28
C GLY A 114 -15.51 0.61 -6.87
N ASP A 115 -15.26 1.66 -7.66
CA ASP A 115 -16.30 2.58 -8.16
C ASP A 115 -17.34 1.93 -9.08
N THR A 116 -17.09 0.71 -9.57
CA THR A 116 -18.07 -0.12 -10.29
C THR A 116 -18.19 -1.50 -9.64
N LEU A 117 -19.28 -2.22 -9.89
CA LEU A 117 -19.46 -3.57 -9.35
C LEU A 117 -18.32 -4.52 -9.73
N ASP A 118 -17.80 -4.42 -10.94
CA ASP A 118 -16.70 -5.26 -11.38
C ASP A 118 -15.40 -4.91 -10.68
N LEU A 119 -15.09 -3.62 -10.53
CA LEU A 119 -13.93 -3.16 -9.77
C LEU A 119 -14.05 -3.48 -8.27
N ALA A 120 -15.26 -3.38 -7.70
CA ALA A 120 -15.51 -3.78 -6.32
C ALA A 120 -15.30 -5.29 -6.11
N ARG A 121 -15.67 -6.13 -7.08
CA ARG A 121 -15.43 -7.60 -7.04
C ARG A 121 -13.97 -7.96 -7.21
N LEU A 122 -13.24 -7.30 -8.11
CA LEU A 122 -11.80 -7.47 -8.28
C LEU A 122 -11.05 -7.01 -7.03
N GLY A 123 -11.45 -5.86 -6.49
CA GLY A 123 -10.86 -5.22 -5.33
C GLY A 123 -9.44 -4.70 -5.59
N ASN A 124 -9.02 -3.76 -4.78
CA ASN A 124 -7.62 -3.36 -4.72
C ASN A 124 -6.77 -4.44 -4.04
N ARG A 125 -5.44 -4.34 -4.16
CA ARG A 125 -4.48 -5.32 -3.61
C ARG A 125 -3.95 -4.95 -2.22
N ILE A 126 -4.62 -4.04 -1.51
CA ILE A 126 -4.36 -3.75 -0.10
C ILE A 126 -4.67 -5.02 0.70
N ASN A 127 -3.71 -5.50 1.46
CA ASN A 127 -3.80 -6.62 2.40
C ASN A 127 -2.52 -6.63 3.26
N LYS A 128 -2.45 -7.46 4.28
CA LYS A 128 -1.33 -7.51 5.23
C LYS A 128 0.06 -7.65 4.55
N ASN A 129 0.14 -8.39 3.45
CA ASN A 129 1.42 -8.64 2.77
C ASN A 129 1.83 -7.52 1.80
N ASN A 130 0.88 -6.72 1.34
CA ASN A 130 1.10 -5.64 0.37
C ASN A 130 1.09 -4.24 1.01
N SER A 131 0.43 -4.07 2.16
CA SER A 131 0.42 -2.82 2.92
C SER A 131 1.72 -2.65 3.69
N LEU A 132 2.80 -2.44 2.94
CA LEU A 132 4.15 -2.35 3.48
C LEU A 132 4.44 -0.93 3.99
N THR A 133 5.34 -0.83 4.95
CA THR A 133 5.88 0.45 5.40
C THR A 133 6.78 1.07 4.31
N GLU A 134 7.16 2.33 4.49
CA GLU A 134 8.10 3.03 3.62
C GLU A 134 9.46 2.30 3.46
N LYS A 135 9.81 1.44 4.43
CA LYS A 135 11.03 0.62 4.42
C LYS A 135 10.80 -0.81 3.92
N GLY A 136 9.57 -1.14 3.46
CA GLY A 136 9.22 -2.48 3.00
C GLY A 136 8.97 -3.51 4.09
N GLY A 137 8.85 -3.09 5.36
CA GLY A 137 8.40 -3.92 6.47
C GLY A 137 6.89 -4.11 6.47
N THR A 138 6.40 -5.10 7.22
CA THR A 138 4.97 -5.32 7.45
C THR A 138 4.52 -4.60 8.72
N VAL A 139 3.27 -4.11 8.73
CA VAL A 139 2.60 -3.62 9.93
C VAL A 139 1.85 -4.77 10.59
N LYS A 140 1.79 -4.80 11.90
CA LYS A 140 1.02 -5.78 12.65
C LYS A 140 -0.47 -5.66 12.32
N GLY A 141 -1.15 -6.79 12.22
CA GLY A 141 -2.58 -6.89 11.91
C GLY A 141 -3.25 -7.97 12.71
N VAL A 142 -4.41 -8.44 12.25
CA VAL A 142 -5.14 -9.52 12.90
C VAL A 142 -4.23 -10.73 13.06
N GLY A 143 -4.22 -11.28 14.28
CA GLY A 143 -3.37 -12.42 14.69
C GLY A 143 -2.02 -12.00 15.29
N ASP A 144 -1.63 -10.73 15.22
CA ASP A 144 -0.43 -10.22 15.89
C ASP A 144 -0.77 -9.57 17.24
N MET A 145 0.24 -9.43 18.11
CA MET A 145 0.12 -8.74 19.39
C MET A 145 1.16 -7.60 19.49
N PRO A 146 0.75 -6.34 19.72
CA PRO A 146 -0.63 -5.87 19.62
C PRO A 146 -1.16 -5.93 18.19
N ASN A 147 -2.49 -5.94 18.01
CA ASN A 147 -3.10 -5.68 16.71
C ASN A 147 -3.01 -4.18 16.41
N GLU A 148 -2.50 -3.80 15.23
CA GLU A 148 -2.29 -2.40 14.81
C GLU A 148 -2.82 -2.17 13.39
N HIS A 149 -3.92 -2.84 13.01
CA HIS A 149 -4.41 -2.82 11.63
C HIS A 149 -5.22 -1.57 11.25
N ASP A 150 -5.63 -0.75 12.22
CA ASP A 150 -6.42 0.44 11.97
C ASP A 150 -5.54 1.60 11.47
N MET A 151 -5.87 2.09 10.29
CA MET A 151 -5.30 3.30 9.69
C MET A 151 -6.31 4.44 9.82
N LEU A 152 -5.88 5.62 10.24
CA LEU A 152 -6.74 6.79 10.26
C LEU A 152 -7.08 7.20 8.83
N THR A 153 -8.36 7.47 8.55
CA THR A 153 -8.82 7.87 7.21
C THR A 153 -9.86 8.98 7.23
N GLY A 154 -10.77 8.98 8.20
CA GLY A 154 -11.89 9.91 8.27
C GLY A 154 -12.79 9.88 7.03
N SER A 155 -12.82 8.73 6.32
CA SER A 155 -13.42 8.63 4.99
C SER A 155 -14.55 7.62 4.94
N MET A 156 -15.55 7.90 4.12
CA MET A 156 -16.54 6.92 3.66
C MET A 156 -15.87 5.84 2.77
N PRO A 157 -16.52 4.70 2.51
CA PRO A 157 -15.94 3.62 1.69
C PRO A 157 -15.49 4.07 0.30
N ASP A 158 -16.17 5.05 -0.30
CA ASP A 158 -15.84 5.62 -1.59
C ASP A 158 -14.72 6.68 -1.54
N GLY A 159 -14.14 6.92 -0.36
CA GLY A 159 -13.05 7.87 -0.14
C GLY A 159 -13.48 9.33 0.01
N ARG A 160 -14.79 9.59 0.12
CA ARG A 160 -15.31 10.94 0.36
C ARG A 160 -15.45 11.26 1.84
N ALA A 161 -15.60 12.55 2.11
CA ALA A 161 -15.88 13.07 3.45
C ALA A 161 -17.28 12.68 3.94
N TYR A 162 -17.43 12.49 5.24
CA TYR A 162 -18.74 12.36 5.87
C TYR A 162 -19.48 13.71 5.88
N THR A 163 -20.81 13.64 5.75
CA THR A 163 -21.71 14.81 5.69
C THR A 163 -22.85 14.77 6.72
N ASP A 164 -22.76 13.85 7.70
CA ASP A 164 -23.81 13.57 8.69
C ASP A 164 -23.74 14.44 9.95
N ASN A 165 -22.89 15.47 9.97
CA ASN A 165 -22.67 16.39 11.10
C ASN A 165 -22.06 15.75 12.37
N MET A 166 -21.63 14.46 12.33
CA MET A 166 -20.82 13.87 13.39
C MET A 166 -19.34 14.05 13.08
N ASP A 167 -18.48 14.15 14.11
CA ASP A 167 -17.03 14.26 13.89
C ASP A 167 -16.42 12.87 13.71
N HIS A 168 -16.03 12.55 12.47
CA HIS A 168 -15.32 11.32 12.06
C HIS A 168 -13.81 11.53 11.83
N THR A 169 -13.27 12.67 12.27
CA THR A 169 -11.93 13.12 11.93
C THR A 169 -11.10 13.61 13.11
N CYS A 170 -11.66 13.52 14.33
CA CYS A 170 -11.04 14.13 15.50
C CYS A 170 -10.72 15.62 15.26
N SER A 171 -11.73 16.41 14.90
CA SER A 171 -11.62 17.83 14.56
C SER A 171 -10.63 18.08 13.41
N ASN A 172 -10.77 17.34 12.33
CA ASN A 172 -9.87 17.38 11.16
C ASN A 172 -8.40 17.14 11.55
N TYR A 173 -8.15 16.14 12.39
CA TYR A 173 -6.83 15.69 12.87
C TYR A 173 -6.07 16.76 13.67
N THR A 174 -6.81 17.58 14.41
CA THR A 174 -6.25 18.59 15.31
C THR A 174 -6.52 18.32 16.79
N SER A 175 -7.24 17.23 17.10
CA SER A 175 -7.60 16.86 18.48
C SER A 175 -7.03 15.48 18.86
N ASN A 176 -6.53 15.40 20.08
CA ASN A 176 -6.21 14.16 20.81
C ASN A 176 -7.09 13.99 22.05
N VAL A 177 -8.22 14.73 22.12
CA VAL A 177 -9.11 14.76 23.30
C VAL A 177 -10.28 13.81 23.08
N ASP A 178 -10.49 12.89 24.02
CA ASP A 178 -11.62 11.95 23.99
C ASP A 178 -12.95 12.61 24.34
N GLY A 179 -14.06 11.98 23.92
CA GLY A 179 -15.43 12.38 24.25
C GLY A 179 -15.99 13.51 23.37
N LYS A 180 -15.26 13.98 22.35
CA LYS A 180 -15.72 15.03 21.43
C LYS A 180 -15.77 14.59 19.97
N GLY A 181 -15.47 13.36 19.68
CA GLY A 181 -15.44 12.78 18.34
C GLY A 181 -14.63 11.51 18.32
N ASN A 182 -14.48 10.96 17.16
CA ASN A 182 -13.64 9.82 16.86
C ASN A 182 -13.02 10.00 15.48
N VAL A 183 -12.19 9.05 15.07
CA VAL A 183 -11.72 9.01 13.69
C VAL A 183 -12.22 7.73 13.03
N GLN A 184 -12.77 7.86 11.82
CA GLN A 184 -13.06 6.69 11.00
C GLN A 184 -11.74 6.04 10.57
N VAL A 185 -11.64 4.72 10.73
CA VAL A 185 -10.44 3.94 10.41
C VAL A 185 -10.71 2.91 9.33
N GLY A 186 -9.67 2.48 8.64
CA GLY A 186 -9.69 1.37 7.72
C GLY A 186 -8.65 0.32 8.10
N HIS A 187 -8.86 -0.93 7.68
CA HIS A 187 -7.99 -2.05 8.01
C HIS A 187 -6.98 -2.33 6.89
N HIS A 188 -5.70 -2.11 7.14
CA HIS A 188 -4.66 -2.35 6.13
C HIS A 188 -4.54 -3.81 5.69
N ASP A 189 -5.01 -4.74 6.51
CA ASP A 189 -5.05 -6.17 6.22
C ASP A 189 -6.38 -6.65 5.60
N LYS A 190 -7.38 -5.77 5.53
CA LYS A 190 -8.76 -6.04 5.09
C LYS A 190 -9.44 -7.17 5.86
N ILE A 191 -9.06 -7.41 7.10
CA ILE A 191 -9.66 -8.40 7.97
C ILE A 191 -10.56 -7.69 8.99
N GLY A 192 -11.79 -8.17 9.14
CA GLY A 192 -12.76 -7.67 10.11
C GLY A 192 -13.95 -8.61 10.19
N ASN A 193 -14.58 -8.72 11.38
CA ASN A 193 -15.71 -9.63 11.59
C ASN A 193 -16.96 -9.23 10.79
N THR A 194 -17.22 -7.93 10.69
CA THR A 194 -18.41 -7.38 10.03
C THR A 194 -18.04 -6.47 8.87
N ASN A 195 -16.89 -5.81 8.93
CA ASN A 195 -16.43 -4.88 7.93
C ASN A 195 -14.89 -4.87 7.86
N GLY A 196 -14.34 -5.41 6.80
CA GLY A 196 -12.91 -5.41 6.50
C GLY A 196 -12.49 -4.33 5.50
N SER A 197 -13.24 -3.22 5.40
CA SER A 197 -12.89 -2.12 4.49
C SER A 197 -11.50 -1.58 4.77
N TRP A 198 -10.70 -1.39 3.73
CA TRP A 198 -9.36 -0.86 3.87
C TRP A 198 -9.34 0.61 4.33
N ASN A 199 -10.41 1.37 4.07
CA ASN A 199 -10.47 2.81 4.35
C ASN A 199 -11.67 3.25 5.19
N SER A 200 -12.64 2.36 5.49
CA SER A 200 -13.85 2.74 6.24
C SER A 200 -14.44 1.54 6.98
N ALA A 201 -13.70 0.98 7.93
CA ALA A 201 -14.11 -0.20 8.67
C ALA A 201 -15.02 0.15 9.86
N HIS A 202 -14.57 1.00 10.75
CA HIS A 202 -15.30 1.46 11.95
C HIS A 202 -14.71 2.77 12.49
N ALA A 203 -15.33 3.32 13.52
CA ALA A 203 -14.82 4.45 14.26
C ALA A 203 -13.84 4.00 15.36
N SER A 204 -12.78 4.80 15.62
CA SER A 204 -11.96 4.64 16.81
C SER A 204 -12.79 4.87 18.09
N ARG A 205 -12.27 4.45 19.26
CA ARG A 205 -12.97 4.70 20.53
C ARG A 205 -12.86 6.14 21.02
N GLY A 206 -11.95 6.91 20.48
CA GLY A 206 -11.71 8.32 20.79
C GLY A 206 -10.54 8.85 19.97
N CYS A 207 -10.10 10.05 20.33
CA CYS A 207 -9.05 10.77 19.59
C CYS A 207 -7.67 10.68 20.26
N SER A 208 -7.60 10.30 21.55
CA SER A 208 -6.34 10.22 22.28
C SER A 208 -5.50 9.02 21.83
N GLN A 209 -4.19 9.08 22.08
CA GLN A 209 -3.30 7.93 21.81
C GLN A 209 -3.73 6.67 22.59
N ALA A 210 -4.28 6.83 23.80
CA ALA A 210 -4.76 5.71 24.61
C ALA A 210 -6.04 5.06 24.07
N SER A 211 -6.84 5.78 23.29
CA SER A 211 -8.13 5.32 22.76
C SER A 211 -8.02 4.61 21.40
N LEU A 212 -6.84 4.62 20.75
CA LEU A 212 -6.62 3.95 19.47
C LEU A 212 -6.35 2.43 19.63
N PRO A 213 -5.45 1.95 20.52
CA PRO A 213 -5.13 0.53 20.63
C PRO A 213 -6.32 -0.37 20.98
N PRO A 214 -7.32 0.05 21.80
CA PRO A 214 -8.47 -0.80 22.12
C PRO A 214 -9.36 -1.15 20.92
N SER A 215 -9.24 -0.45 19.79
CA SER A 215 -9.91 -0.80 18.52
C SER A 215 -9.01 -1.49 17.51
N GLY A 216 -7.71 -1.58 17.77
CA GLY A 216 -6.73 -2.16 16.86
C GLY A 216 -5.86 -1.13 16.14
N GLY A 217 -5.78 0.08 16.68
CA GLY A 217 -5.03 1.19 16.07
C GLY A 217 -3.76 1.57 16.82
N ALA A 218 -2.88 2.28 16.14
CA ALA A 218 -1.71 2.92 16.74
C ALA A 218 -1.56 4.39 16.28
N GLY A 219 -2.48 4.88 15.44
CA GLY A 219 -2.42 6.21 14.85
C GLY A 219 -1.65 6.23 13.52
N TYR A 220 -1.59 5.12 12.81
CA TYR A 220 -0.93 5.01 11.51
C TYR A 220 -1.74 5.62 10.37
N LEU A 221 -1.05 5.94 9.26
CA LEU A 221 -1.62 6.54 8.05
C LEU A 221 -1.29 5.70 6.82
N TYR A 222 -2.16 5.78 5.81
CA TYR A 222 -1.79 5.48 4.43
C TYR A 222 -1.18 6.71 3.80
N CYS A 223 -0.05 6.56 3.11
CA CYS A 223 0.64 7.62 2.39
C CYS A 223 0.70 7.31 0.90
N PHE A 224 0.40 8.31 0.09
CA PHE A 224 0.37 8.21 -1.37
C PHE A 224 1.20 9.30 -2.02
N ALA A 225 1.83 8.99 -3.17
CA ALA A 225 2.48 9.97 -4.04
C ALA A 225 1.54 10.27 -5.23
N PRO A 226 0.88 11.45 -5.27
CA PRO A 226 -0.15 11.75 -6.26
C PRO A 226 0.35 12.02 -7.67
N GLY A 227 1.64 12.21 -7.87
CA GLY A 227 2.26 12.63 -9.13
C GLY A 227 3.05 11.53 -9.86
N ASN A 228 2.74 10.25 -9.62
CA ASN A 228 3.39 9.14 -10.34
C ASN A 228 2.62 8.76 -11.58
#